data_ad68389447926a57af9fcaa940ecf1b0
#
_entry.id   ad68389447926a57af9fcaa940ecf1b0
#
_cell.length_a   1.000
_cell.length_b   1.000
_cell.length_c   1.000
_cell.angle_alpha   90.00
_cell.angle_beta   90.00
_cell.angle_gamma   90.00
#
_symmetry.space_group_name_H-M   'P 1'
#
loop_
_entity.id
_entity.type
_entity.pdbx_description
1 polymer ?
#
loop_
_entity_poly.entity_id
_entity_poly.type
_entity_poly.pdbx_seq_one_letter_code
_entity_poly.pdbx_strand_id
1 'polypeptide(L)'
;AEEEGIRLGIHPCDPPVPKLGGAAMLFRSFEAYKRLIEIYPSDSNAIEFCQGTFSEMNEDIYEMIRYFGERDKILYVHFRNVSAQVPKFHEEFINTGYVDMLKAMEIYHDVGFEGVFVDDHVPVGVNDTTWGHRGRAFANGYIQATIDSVKRNAKK
;
A
#
# COMPACT_ATOMS: atom_id res chain seq x y z
N ALA A 1 1.99 -3.04 23.39
CA ALA A 1 2.43 -2.07 22.38
C ALA A 1 2.44 -0.66 22.99
N GLU A 2 1.32 -0.18 23.52
CA GLU A 2 1.20 1.17 24.11
C GLU A 2 2.22 1.46 25.21
N GLU A 3 2.42 0.53 26.14
CA GLU A 3 3.38 0.66 27.23
C GLU A 3 4.83 0.86 26.73
N GLU A 4 5.13 0.30 25.56
CA GLU A 4 6.47 0.35 24.95
C GLU A 4 6.57 1.39 23.82
N GLY A 5 5.51 2.13 23.54
CA GLY A 5 5.45 3.12 22.46
C GLY A 5 5.60 2.51 21.06
N ILE A 6 5.17 1.25 20.86
CA ILE A 6 5.28 0.52 19.60
C ILE A 6 3.96 0.59 18.84
N ARG A 7 4.03 0.85 17.53
CA ARG A 7 2.90 0.74 16.62
C ARG A 7 2.90 -0.64 15.95
N LEU A 8 1.71 -1.25 15.83
CA LEU A 8 1.49 -2.53 15.18
C LEU A 8 0.68 -2.30 13.91
N GLY A 9 1.24 -2.62 12.76
CA GLY A 9 0.56 -2.51 11.48
C GLY A 9 0.05 -3.87 11.00
N ILE A 10 -1.25 -3.96 10.68
CA ILE A 10 -1.84 -5.17 10.11
C ILE A 10 -1.82 -5.08 8.60
N HIS A 11 -1.17 -6.07 7.97
CA HIS A 11 -1.17 -6.27 6.52
C HIS A 11 -2.51 -6.85 6.04
N PRO A 12 -3.04 -6.44 4.87
CA PRO A 12 -4.24 -7.04 4.28
C PRO A 12 -4.04 -8.49 3.86
N CYS A 13 -5.16 -9.22 3.83
CA CYS A 13 -5.17 -10.54 3.22
C CYS A 13 -4.92 -10.42 1.71
N ASP A 14 -3.91 -11.09 1.20
CA ASP A 14 -3.56 -11.09 -0.21
C ASP A 14 -3.71 -12.52 -0.80
N PRO A 15 -4.59 -12.71 -1.81
CA PRO A 15 -5.53 -11.73 -2.38
C PRO A 15 -6.70 -11.39 -1.43
N PRO A 16 -7.33 -10.20 -1.57
CA PRO A 16 -8.42 -9.76 -0.67
C PRO A 16 -9.77 -10.39 -1.05
N VAL A 17 -9.83 -11.71 -1.00
CA VAL A 17 -11.04 -12.51 -1.32
C VAL A 17 -11.77 -12.96 -0.05
N PRO A 18 -13.09 -13.24 -0.11
CA PRO A 18 -13.86 -13.65 1.07
C PRO A 18 -13.34 -14.94 1.71
N LYS A 19 -12.79 -15.85 0.90
CA LYS A 19 -12.35 -17.17 1.34
C LYS A 19 -11.20 -17.65 0.47
N LEU A 20 -10.15 -18.17 1.10
CA LEU A 20 -9.01 -18.76 0.42
C LEU A 20 -8.64 -20.09 1.08
N GLY A 21 -8.50 -21.17 0.29
CA GLY A 21 -8.15 -22.49 0.80
C GLY A 21 -9.11 -23.03 1.88
N GLY A 22 -10.37 -22.61 1.88
CA GLY A 22 -11.35 -23.00 2.90
C GLY A 22 -11.44 -22.06 4.11
N ALA A 23 -10.46 -21.19 4.33
CA ALA A 23 -10.43 -20.22 5.43
C ALA A 23 -11.09 -18.89 5.05
N ALA A 24 -11.82 -18.27 5.98
CA ALA A 24 -12.34 -16.93 5.82
C ALA A 24 -11.20 -15.90 5.96
N MET A 25 -11.19 -14.90 5.06
CA MET A 25 -10.21 -13.81 5.07
C MET A 25 -10.83 -12.58 5.74
N LEU A 26 -10.19 -12.07 6.80
CA LEU A 26 -10.75 -10.98 7.63
C LEU A 26 -10.42 -9.60 7.06
N PHE A 27 -9.15 -9.32 6.80
CA PHE A 27 -8.65 -8.01 6.39
C PHE A 27 -8.59 -7.91 4.86
N ARG A 28 -9.75 -7.72 4.22
CA ARG A 28 -9.93 -7.79 2.76
C ARG A 28 -10.83 -6.70 2.16
N SER A 29 -11.23 -5.72 2.94
CA SER A 29 -12.10 -4.63 2.48
C SER A 29 -11.84 -3.35 3.27
N PHE A 30 -12.19 -2.21 2.70
CA PHE A 30 -12.12 -0.91 3.36
C PHE A 30 -12.88 -0.90 4.68
N GLU A 31 -14.08 -1.47 4.69
CA GLU A 31 -14.93 -1.54 5.88
C GLU A 31 -14.29 -2.37 7.00
N ALA A 32 -13.61 -3.48 6.66
CA ALA A 32 -12.90 -4.29 7.66
C ALA A 32 -11.78 -3.48 8.34
N TYR A 33 -11.09 -2.63 7.60
CA TYR A 33 -10.03 -1.78 8.13
C TYR A 33 -10.56 -0.58 8.91
N LYS A 34 -11.68 0.02 8.50
CA LYS A 34 -12.39 1.02 9.32
C LYS A 34 -12.74 0.41 10.69
N ARG A 35 -13.36 -0.79 10.67
CA ARG A 35 -13.67 -1.50 11.91
C ARG A 35 -12.43 -1.84 12.74
N LEU A 36 -11.31 -2.20 12.12
CA LEU A 36 -10.05 -2.47 12.82
C LEU A 36 -9.60 -1.29 13.67
N ILE A 37 -9.57 -0.08 13.10
CA ILE A 37 -9.12 1.11 13.81
C ILE A 37 -10.14 1.63 14.83
N GLU A 38 -11.42 1.32 14.65
CA GLU A 38 -12.52 1.71 15.55
C GLU A 38 -12.66 0.78 16.76
N ILE A 39 -12.37 -0.52 16.60
CA ILE A 39 -12.55 -1.51 17.66
C ILE A 39 -11.64 -1.25 18.86
N TYR A 40 -10.44 -0.72 18.57
CA TYR A 40 -9.49 -0.27 19.56
C TYR A 40 -8.80 1.01 19.07
N PRO A 41 -9.33 2.19 19.40
CA PRO A 41 -8.84 3.47 18.87
C PRO A 41 -7.57 3.93 19.60
N SER A 42 -6.46 3.25 19.33
CA SER A 42 -5.14 3.51 19.89
C SER A 42 -4.17 3.92 18.80
N ASP A 43 -3.19 4.75 19.12
CA ASP A 43 -2.09 5.08 18.20
C ASP A 43 -1.22 3.87 17.89
N SER A 44 -1.17 2.89 18.80
CA SER A 44 -0.50 1.61 18.57
C SER A 44 -1.23 0.71 17.58
N ASN A 45 -2.52 0.93 17.32
CA ASN A 45 -3.31 0.19 16.34
C ASN A 45 -3.22 0.89 14.97
N ALA A 46 -2.45 0.33 14.06
CA ALA A 46 -2.13 0.92 12.78
C ALA A 46 -2.25 -0.10 11.63
N ILE A 47 -1.96 0.34 10.42
CA ILE A 47 -2.09 -0.41 9.17
C ILE A 47 -0.73 -0.45 8.49
N GLU A 48 -0.27 -1.64 8.15
CA GLU A 48 0.70 -1.83 7.08
C GLU A 48 -0.07 -1.71 5.75
N PHE A 49 0.05 -0.54 5.12
CA PHE A 49 -0.74 -0.21 3.94
C PHE A 49 -0.11 -0.79 2.68
N CYS A 50 -0.41 -2.07 2.38
CA CYS A 50 -0.02 -2.68 1.11
C CYS A 50 -0.89 -2.10 -0.02
N GLN A 51 -0.43 -1.02 -0.65
CA GLN A 51 -1.18 -0.33 -1.71
C GLN A 51 -1.62 -1.27 -2.83
N GLY A 52 -0.76 -2.25 -3.21
CA GLY A 52 -1.14 -3.27 -4.18
C GLY A 52 -2.38 -4.02 -3.73
N THR A 53 -2.35 -4.65 -2.55
CA THR A 53 -3.50 -5.42 -2.06
C THR A 53 -4.73 -4.55 -1.80
N PHE A 54 -4.57 -3.34 -1.27
CA PHE A 54 -5.71 -2.41 -1.13
C PHE A 54 -6.29 -2.02 -2.49
N SER A 55 -5.46 -1.87 -3.53
CA SER A 55 -5.94 -1.58 -4.87
C SER A 55 -6.62 -2.77 -5.55
N GLU A 56 -6.32 -4.02 -5.13
CA GLU A 56 -7.03 -5.22 -5.58
C GLU A 56 -8.47 -5.32 -5.05
N MET A 57 -8.79 -4.63 -3.96
CA MET A 57 -10.16 -4.51 -3.46
C MET A 57 -11.03 -3.73 -4.46
N ASN A 58 -12.31 -4.08 -4.59
CA ASN A 58 -13.23 -3.38 -5.50
C ASN A 58 -13.70 -2.04 -4.91
N GLU A 59 -12.75 -1.19 -4.52
CA GLU A 59 -12.96 0.07 -3.81
C GLU A 59 -11.95 1.13 -4.30
N ASP A 60 -12.18 2.41 -3.98
CA ASP A 60 -11.29 3.51 -4.41
C ASP A 60 -10.04 3.57 -3.53
N ILE A 61 -8.90 3.22 -4.10
CA ILE A 61 -7.60 3.25 -3.42
C ILE A 61 -7.23 4.65 -2.91
N TYR A 62 -7.57 5.70 -3.67
CA TYR A 62 -7.24 7.07 -3.30
C TYR A 62 -8.06 7.56 -2.10
N GLU A 63 -9.33 7.14 -2.02
CA GLU A 63 -10.17 7.37 -0.84
C GLU A 63 -9.62 6.66 0.38
N MET A 64 -9.18 5.41 0.24
CA MET A 64 -8.59 4.64 1.33
C MET A 64 -7.29 5.28 1.87
N ILE A 65 -6.40 5.76 0.98
CA ILE A 65 -5.18 6.47 1.39
C ILE A 65 -5.54 7.72 2.20
N ARG A 66 -6.49 8.54 1.71
CA ARG A 66 -6.94 9.75 2.43
C ARG A 66 -7.53 9.39 3.80
N TYR A 67 -8.45 8.46 3.82
CA TYR A 67 -9.18 8.10 5.04
C TYR A 67 -8.24 7.65 6.17
N PHE A 68 -7.30 6.77 5.87
CA PHE A 68 -6.37 6.25 6.88
C PHE A 68 -5.20 7.21 7.13
N GLY A 69 -4.74 7.93 6.13
CA GLY A 69 -3.67 8.92 6.25
C GLY A 69 -4.07 10.10 7.13
N GLU A 70 -5.24 10.71 6.91
CA GLU A 70 -5.77 11.81 7.73
C GLU A 70 -5.96 11.44 9.22
N ARG A 71 -6.00 10.13 9.51
CA ARG A 71 -6.14 9.59 10.87
C ARG A 71 -4.83 9.09 11.47
N ASP A 72 -3.71 9.33 10.78
CA ASP A 72 -2.38 8.79 11.15
C ASP A 72 -2.40 7.27 11.41
N LYS A 73 -3.13 6.50 10.61
CA LYS A 73 -3.22 5.05 10.76
C LYS A 73 -2.32 4.27 9.81
N ILE A 74 -1.69 4.90 8.83
CA ILE A 74 -0.73 4.26 7.93
C ILE A 74 0.64 4.22 8.62
N LEU A 75 1.13 3.02 8.91
CA LEU A 75 2.43 2.82 9.56
C LEU A 75 3.58 2.87 8.56
N TYR A 76 3.48 2.07 7.49
CA TYR A 76 4.34 2.13 6.31
C TYR A 76 3.60 1.57 5.09
N VAL A 77 4.16 1.78 3.91
CA VAL A 77 3.49 1.50 2.65
C VAL A 77 4.28 0.51 1.80
N HIS A 78 3.65 -0.58 1.39
CA HIS A 78 4.07 -1.36 0.23
C HIS A 78 3.57 -0.67 -1.04
N PHE A 79 4.47 0.04 -1.72
CA PHE A 79 4.14 0.90 -2.85
C PHE A 79 4.31 0.14 -4.17
N ARG A 80 3.45 -0.84 -4.41
CA ARG A 80 3.41 -1.67 -5.62
C ARG A 80 2.15 -1.45 -6.44
N ASN A 81 2.13 -1.94 -7.67
CA ASN A 81 1.02 -1.79 -8.58
C ASN A 81 0.60 -3.13 -9.19
N VAL A 82 -0.66 -3.24 -9.54
CA VAL A 82 -1.28 -4.44 -10.10
C VAL A 82 -2.11 -4.08 -11.33
N SER A 83 -2.42 -5.09 -12.17
CA SER A 83 -3.13 -4.88 -13.44
C SER A 83 -4.63 -4.59 -13.28
N ALA A 84 -5.25 -5.05 -12.19
CA ALA A 84 -6.69 -4.94 -11.96
C ALA A 84 -7.06 -5.34 -10.53
N GLN A 85 -8.35 -5.32 -10.22
CA GLN A 85 -8.94 -5.78 -8.98
C GLN A 85 -9.28 -7.28 -9.02
N VAL A 86 -9.52 -7.89 -7.84
CA VAL A 86 -10.01 -9.28 -7.76
C VAL A 86 -11.29 -9.45 -8.58
N PRO A 87 -11.54 -10.63 -9.15
CA PRO A 87 -10.83 -11.90 -8.95
C PRO A 87 -9.69 -12.16 -9.95
N LYS A 88 -9.32 -11.22 -10.80
CA LYS A 88 -8.43 -11.48 -11.94
C LYS A 88 -7.42 -10.37 -12.12
N PHE A 89 -6.27 -10.51 -11.52
CA PHE A 89 -5.16 -9.55 -11.59
C PHE A 89 -3.81 -10.28 -11.70
N HIS A 90 -2.77 -9.54 -11.96
CA HIS A 90 -1.36 -9.97 -11.86
C HIS A 90 -0.50 -8.78 -11.40
N GLU A 91 0.68 -9.09 -10.89
CA GLU A 91 1.69 -8.09 -10.54
C GLU A 91 2.14 -7.32 -11.79
N GLU A 92 2.28 -6.01 -11.63
CA GLU A 92 2.79 -5.12 -12.67
C GLU A 92 4.11 -4.47 -12.26
N PHE A 93 4.86 -3.97 -13.22
CA PHE A 93 5.88 -3.00 -12.88
C PHE A 93 5.22 -1.77 -12.28
N ILE A 94 5.90 -1.15 -11.33
CA ILE A 94 5.35 -0.06 -10.52
C ILE A 94 4.68 1.06 -11.35
N ASN A 95 5.14 1.26 -12.58
CA ASN A 95 4.65 2.31 -13.48
C ASN A 95 3.63 1.83 -14.53
N THR A 96 3.30 0.53 -14.59
CA THR A 96 2.44 -0.03 -15.66
C THR A 96 1.09 -0.55 -15.19
N GLY A 97 0.86 -0.66 -13.88
CA GLY A 97 -0.43 -1.07 -13.33
C GLY A 97 -1.54 -0.02 -13.49
N TYR A 98 -2.72 -0.36 -13.04
CA TYR A 98 -3.89 0.50 -13.22
C TYR A 98 -3.97 1.69 -12.26
N VAL A 99 -3.22 1.66 -11.16
CA VAL A 99 -3.15 2.77 -10.21
C VAL A 99 -2.21 3.86 -10.74
N ASP A 100 -2.66 5.11 -10.76
CA ASP A 100 -1.78 6.25 -10.97
C ASP A 100 -0.92 6.47 -9.73
N MET A 101 0.33 6.05 -9.81
CA MET A 101 1.26 6.05 -8.69
C MET A 101 1.69 7.47 -8.29
N LEU A 102 1.75 8.40 -9.25
CA LEU A 102 2.07 9.79 -8.93
C LEU A 102 0.93 10.44 -8.15
N LYS A 103 -0.30 10.24 -8.59
CA LYS A 103 -1.50 10.70 -7.86
C LYS A 103 -1.58 10.09 -6.45
N ALA A 104 -1.26 8.80 -6.30
CA ALA A 104 -1.20 8.17 -4.99
C ALA A 104 -0.13 8.83 -4.10
N MET A 105 1.06 9.10 -4.63
CA MET A 105 2.14 9.76 -3.89
C MET A 105 1.77 11.19 -3.48
N GLU A 106 1.07 11.94 -4.35
CA GLU A 106 0.53 13.27 -4.02
C GLU A 106 -0.42 13.19 -2.83
N ILE A 107 -1.29 12.18 -2.78
CA ILE A 107 -2.23 11.99 -1.67
C ILE A 107 -1.49 11.62 -0.37
N TYR A 108 -0.49 10.73 -0.40
CA TYR A 108 0.33 10.45 0.78
C TYR A 108 1.01 11.71 1.32
N HIS A 109 1.50 12.56 0.43
CA HIS A 109 2.08 13.85 0.80
C HIS A 109 1.02 14.78 1.42
N ASP A 110 -0.16 14.89 0.81
CA ASP A 110 -1.25 15.78 1.24
C ASP A 110 -1.78 15.42 2.63
N VAL A 111 -1.82 14.11 2.97
CA VAL A 111 -2.22 13.65 4.29
C VAL A 111 -1.09 13.68 5.32
N GLY A 112 0.10 14.16 4.93
CA GLY A 112 1.25 14.30 5.84
C GLY A 112 1.94 12.99 6.20
N PHE A 113 1.90 11.97 5.33
CA PHE A 113 2.58 10.70 5.61
C PHE A 113 4.10 10.87 5.58
N GLU A 114 4.75 10.57 6.70
CA GLU A 114 6.23 10.66 6.89
C GLU A 114 6.91 9.29 7.04
N GLY A 115 6.15 8.20 6.85
CA GLY A 115 6.66 6.84 6.98
C GLY A 115 7.50 6.37 5.79
N VAL A 116 7.71 5.07 5.72
CA VAL A 116 8.58 4.41 4.73
C VAL A 116 7.75 3.84 3.59
N PHE A 117 8.26 3.97 2.36
CA PHE A 117 7.78 3.26 1.18
C PHE A 117 8.71 2.11 0.83
N VAL A 118 8.15 0.95 0.55
CA VAL A 118 8.85 -0.29 0.17
C VAL A 118 8.27 -0.82 -1.13
N ASP A 119 9.10 -1.39 -1.98
CA ASP A 119 8.69 -1.90 -3.30
C ASP A 119 7.86 -3.20 -3.25
N ASP A 120 7.96 -3.97 -2.17
CA ASP A 120 7.24 -5.23 -1.92
C ASP A 120 7.40 -6.27 -3.05
N HIS A 121 6.39 -6.47 -3.90
CA HIS A 121 6.46 -7.36 -5.05
C HIS A 121 6.89 -6.61 -6.32
N VAL A 122 7.71 -7.28 -7.12
CA VAL A 122 8.13 -6.79 -8.44
C VAL A 122 8.11 -7.92 -9.45
N PRO A 123 7.69 -7.69 -10.70
CA PRO A 123 7.86 -8.68 -11.75
C PRO A 123 9.33 -9.01 -11.98
N VAL A 124 9.64 -10.28 -12.18
CA VAL A 124 10.99 -10.74 -12.51
C VAL A 124 11.23 -10.56 -14.02
N GLY A 125 12.18 -9.70 -14.36
CA GLY A 125 12.57 -9.44 -15.75
C GLY A 125 13.47 -10.50 -16.33
N VAL A 126 13.70 -10.45 -17.66
CA VAL A 126 14.65 -11.34 -18.36
C VAL A 126 16.06 -11.13 -17.77
N ASN A 127 16.72 -12.24 -17.46
CA ASN A 127 18.04 -12.25 -16.82
C ASN A 127 18.13 -11.56 -15.46
N ASP A 128 17.01 -11.44 -14.77
CA ASP A 128 17.00 -11.00 -13.37
C ASP A 128 17.28 -12.19 -12.43
N THR A 129 17.58 -11.89 -11.17
CA THR A 129 17.70 -12.92 -10.14
C THR A 129 16.33 -13.41 -9.71
N THR A 130 16.27 -14.56 -9.03
CA THR A 130 15.02 -15.06 -8.44
C THR A 130 14.42 -14.11 -7.40
N TRP A 131 15.21 -13.18 -6.86
CA TRP A 131 14.80 -12.14 -5.92
C TRP A 131 14.34 -10.86 -6.62
N GLY A 132 14.49 -10.74 -7.95
CA GLY A 132 14.07 -9.58 -8.73
C GLY A 132 14.91 -8.32 -8.48
N HIS A 133 16.21 -8.43 -8.28
CA HIS A 133 17.06 -7.28 -7.92
C HIS A 133 16.97 -6.11 -8.91
N ARG A 134 16.84 -6.40 -10.22
CA ARG A 134 16.68 -5.35 -11.25
C ARG A 134 15.30 -4.69 -11.17
N GLY A 135 14.26 -5.50 -11.02
CA GLY A 135 12.89 -5.00 -10.82
C GLY A 135 12.80 -4.13 -9.57
N ARG A 136 13.41 -4.57 -8.46
CA ARG A 136 13.46 -3.80 -7.20
C ARG A 136 14.24 -2.50 -7.33
N ALA A 137 15.40 -2.53 -8.00
CA ALA A 137 16.16 -1.32 -8.25
C ALA A 137 15.37 -0.29 -9.07
N PHE A 138 14.63 -0.76 -10.10
CA PHE A 138 13.75 0.08 -10.88
C PHE A 138 12.60 0.65 -10.02
N ALA A 139 11.92 -0.19 -9.24
CA ALA A 139 10.81 0.22 -8.38
C ALA A 139 11.26 1.26 -7.34
N ASN A 140 12.39 1.03 -6.67
CA ASN A 140 12.92 1.98 -5.68
C ASN A 140 13.36 3.32 -6.34
N GLY A 141 13.93 3.27 -7.54
CA GLY A 141 14.23 4.47 -8.32
C GLY A 141 12.98 5.26 -8.70
N TYR A 142 11.91 4.58 -9.07
CA TYR A 142 10.62 5.19 -9.38
C TYR A 142 9.97 5.80 -8.13
N ILE A 143 9.97 5.10 -7.00
CA ILE A 143 9.49 5.62 -5.70
C ILE A 143 10.22 6.91 -5.35
N GLN A 144 11.56 6.90 -5.40
CA GLN A 144 12.35 8.08 -5.10
C GLN A 144 12.02 9.25 -6.05
N ALA A 145 11.89 8.97 -7.34
CA ALA A 145 11.55 10.00 -8.33
C ALA A 145 10.17 10.62 -8.11
N THR A 146 9.16 9.80 -7.71
CA THR A 146 7.82 10.32 -7.40
C THR A 146 7.81 11.16 -6.12
N ILE A 147 8.52 10.74 -5.07
CA ILE A 147 8.72 11.54 -3.84
C ILE A 147 9.35 12.89 -4.18
N ASP A 148 10.43 12.90 -4.96
CA ASP A 148 11.13 14.12 -5.35
C ASP A 148 10.24 15.04 -6.20
N SER A 149 9.43 14.48 -7.10
CA SER A 149 8.48 15.20 -7.93
C SER A 149 7.45 15.95 -7.08
N VAL A 150 6.80 15.23 -6.16
CA VAL A 150 5.77 15.80 -5.29
C VAL A 150 6.36 16.89 -4.39
N LYS A 151 7.51 16.64 -3.74
CA LYS A 151 8.20 17.63 -2.91
C LYS A 151 8.58 18.91 -3.65
N ARG A 152 8.93 18.82 -4.95
CA ARG A 152 9.24 20.00 -5.78
C ARG A 152 7.98 20.79 -6.13
N ASN A 153 6.88 20.12 -6.40
CA ASN A 153 5.62 20.76 -6.75
C ASN A 153 4.98 21.47 -5.55
N ALA A 154 5.11 20.91 -4.36
CA ALA A 154 4.58 21.50 -3.12
C ALA A 154 5.33 22.80 -2.69
N LYS A 155 6.52 23.07 -3.24
CA LYS A 155 7.30 24.29 -2.96
C LYS A 155 6.96 25.47 -3.89
N LYS A 156 6.08 25.27 -4.85
CA LYS A 156 5.62 26.33 -5.78
C LYS A 156 4.32 26.94 -5.32
#